data_419b83c04d69106968d8eec1e9fd57ca
#
_entry.id   419b83c04d69106968d8eec1e9fd57ca
#
_cell.length_a   1.000
_cell.length_b   1.000
_cell.length_c   1.000
_cell.angle_alpha   90.00
_cell.angle_beta   90.00
_cell.angle_gamma   90.00
#
_symmetry.space_group_name_H-M   'P 1'
#
loop_
_entity.id
_entity.type
_entity.pdbx_description
1 polymer ?
#
loop_
_entity_poly.entity_id
_entity_poly.type
_entity_poly.pdbx_seq_one_letter_code
_entity_poly.pdbx_strand_id
1 'polypeptide(L)'
;MLADEIDNSADEDDLFEHYRIVADKGQTAMRLDKFLNVHVANASRTKIQNGIEAEAVKVNGLTVKSSYKVKPMDVITLLLPQAPRDTEIIPENIPLDIIYEDDVLLLVNKPTGMVVHPAFGNWTGTLINALVYHFQNLPVGRSGEGRPGLVHRIDKDTSGLLVIAKTEFAMTFLAKQFSDHTIERTYNALVWGEPKDYKGTVTGHIGRSAKDRRVMDIYDDGSQGKHAVTHYETIKPLRYVSLIKCNLETGRTHQIRAHMQHIGHPIFNDQVYGGEKFYVAGQPGALRFL
;
A
#
# COMPACT_ATOMS: atom_id res chain seq x y z
N MET A 1 13.66 16.29 24.62
CA MET A 1 13.17 17.66 24.70
C MET A 1 13.25 18.23 23.30
N LEU A 2 12.15 18.38 22.72
CA LEU A 2 11.48 19.19 21.74
C LEU A 2 10.53 18.29 20.92
N ALA A 3 9.29 18.26 21.37
CA ALA A 3 8.15 17.84 20.57
C ALA A 3 7.91 18.97 19.56
N ASP A 4 8.06 18.68 18.27
CA ASP A 4 7.54 19.55 17.23
C ASP A 4 6.01 19.42 17.23
N GLU A 5 5.37 20.38 17.83
CA GLU A 5 3.96 20.68 17.64
C GLU A 5 3.75 20.99 16.15
N ILE A 6 2.99 20.16 15.48
CA ILE A 6 2.51 20.47 14.12
C ILE A 6 1.47 21.56 14.32
N ASP A 7 1.89 22.80 14.06
CA ASP A 7 1.01 23.96 13.95
C ASP A 7 -0.01 23.70 12.82
N ASN A 8 -1.27 23.58 13.19
CA ASN A 8 -2.39 23.29 12.29
C ASN A 8 -3.03 24.56 11.72
N SER A 9 -2.37 25.70 11.82
CA SER A 9 -2.78 26.97 11.20
C SER A 9 -2.07 27.16 9.85
N ALA A 10 -2.42 26.35 8.85
CA ALA A 10 -2.12 26.72 7.47
C ALA A 10 -3.03 27.91 7.10
N ASP A 11 -2.47 29.06 6.83
CA ASP A 11 -3.17 30.22 6.29
C ASP A 11 -3.86 29.82 4.97
N GLU A 12 -5.03 30.42 4.65
CA GLU A 12 -5.75 30.12 3.40
C GLU A 12 -4.90 30.30 2.14
N ASP A 13 -3.83 31.07 2.23
CA ASP A 13 -2.86 31.34 1.13
C ASP A 13 -1.94 30.13 0.82
N ASP A 14 -1.86 29.14 1.70
CA ASP A 14 -1.05 27.91 1.52
C ASP A 14 -1.85 26.71 0.98
N LEU A 15 -3.12 26.91 0.62
CA LEU A 15 -3.99 25.86 0.11
C LEU A 15 -4.00 25.82 -1.42
N PHE A 16 -3.74 24.65 -2.00
CA PHE A 16 -3.75 24.42 -3.44
C PHE A 16 -5.08 23.81 -3.90
N GLU A 17 -5.62 24.31 -5.02
CA GLU A 17 -6.82 23.78 -5.65
C GLU A 17 -6.47 22.46 -6.37
N HIS A 18 -7.00 21.33 -5.87
CA HIS A 18 -6.82 20.00 -6.44
C HIS A 18 -7.89 19.63 -7.45
N TYR A 19 -9.12 20.08 -7.22
CA TYR A 19 -10.25 19.86 -8.11
C TYR A 19 -11.11 21.12 -8.16
N ARG A 20 -11.55 21.44 -9.38
CA ARG A 20 -12.61 22.41 -9.65
C ARG A 20 -13.66 21.74 -10.53
N ILE A 21 -14.82 21.49 -9.99
CA ILE A 21 -15.92 20.82 -10.67
C ILE A 21 -17.09 21.79 -10.76
N VAL A 22 -17.59 22.02 -11.97
CA VAL A 22 -18.79 22.81 -12.20
C VAL A 22 -19.94 21.83 -12.45
N ALA A 23 -20.98 21.90 -11.63
CA ALA A 23 -22.15 21.06 -11.79
C ALA A 23 -22.90 21.40 -13.09
N ASP A 24 -23.30 20.37 -13.82
CA ASP A 24 -23.98 20.55 -15.10
C ASP A 24 -25.29 21.40 -14.98
N LYS A 25 -25.67 22.05 -16.07
CA LYS A 25 -26.92 22.83 -16.13
C LYS A 25 -28.18 22.01 -15.82
N GLY A 26 -28.11 20.69 -16.10
CA GLY A 26 -29.20 19.72 -15.82
C GLY A 26 -28.98 18.92 -14.53
N GLN A 27 -28.08 19.33 -13.68
CA GLN A 27 -27.74 18.59 -12.44
C GLN A 27 -28.97 18.43 -11.55
N THR A 28 -29.37 17.18 -11.30
CA THR A 28 -30.43 16.87 -10.33
C THR A 28 -29.87 17.02 -8.91
N ALA A 29 -30.73 17.47 -7.98
CA ALA A 29 -30.31 17.71 -6.58
C ALA A 29 -29.74 16.45 -5.95
N MET A 30 -28.42 16.37 -5.85
CA MET A 30 -27.66 15.27 -5.27
C MET A 30 -26.86 15.77 -4.06
N ARG A 31 -26.73 14.95 -3.02
CA ARG A 31 -25.88 15.28 -1.87
C ARG A 31 -24.42 15.45 -2.31
N LEU A 32 -23.74 16.42 -1.74
CA LEU A 32 -22.33 16.74 -2.05
C LEU A 32 -21.40 15.54 -1.87
N ASP A 33 -21.54 14.76 -0.79
CA ASP A 33 -20.74 13.56 -0.55
C ASP A 33 -20.93 12.49 -1.66
N LYS A 34 -22.13 12.36 -2.20
CA LYS A 34 -22.40 11.46 -3.33
C LYS A 34 -21.89 12.03 -4.65
N PHE A 35 -22.08 13.32 -4.88
CA PHE A 35 -21.62 14.01 -6.07
C PHE A 35 -20.08 13.89 -6.21
N LEU A 36 -19.34 14.21 -5.15
CA LEU A 36 -17.90 14.11 -5.14
C LEU A 36 -17.40 12.65 -5.30
N ASN A 37 -18.11 11.67 -4.74
CA ASN A 37 -17.73 10.26 -4.91
C ASN A 37 -17.78 9.77 -6.36
N VAL A 38 -18.57 10.45 -7.21
CA VAL A 38 -18.64 10.15 -8.66
C VAL A 38 -17.56 10.90 -9.44
N HIS A 39 -17.20 12.12 -9.01
CA HIS A 39 -16.36 13.04 -9.78
C HIS A 39 -14.90 13.08 -9.31
N VAL A 40 -14.59 12.61 -8.09
CA VAL A 40 -13.23 12.59 -7.55
C VAL A 40 -12.69 11.17 -7.60
N ALA A 41 -11.72 10.94 -8.45
CA ALA A 41 -11.08 9.63 -8.61
C ALA A 41 -10.38 9.19 -7.31
N ASN A 42 -10.43 7.89 -7.01
CA ASN A 42 -9.73 7.25 -5.89
C ASN A 42 -10.09 7.78 -4.48
N ALA A 43 -11.19 8.51 -4.33
CA ALA A 43 -11.68 8.97 -3.04
C ALA A 43 -12.84 8.10 -2.54
N SER A 44 -12.65 7.44 -1.39
CA SER A 44 -13.76 6.75 -0.72
C SER A 44 -14.73 7.79 -0.12
N ARG A 45 -15.99 7.38 0.04
CA ARG A 45 -17.02 8.25 0.63
C ARG A 45 -16.63 8.78 2.02
N THR A 46 -15.96 7.95 2.82
CA THR A 46 -15.45 8.36 4.14
C THR A 46 -14.37 9.44 4.01
N LYS A 47 -13.43 9.31 3.06
CA LYS A 47 -12.43 10.34 2.79
C LYS A 47 -13.06 11.67 2.38
N ILE A 48 -14.08 11.61 1.53
CA ILE A 48 -14.82 12.79 1.09
C ILE A 48 -15.52 13.47 2.27
N GLN A 49 -16.20 12.72 3.12
CA GLN A 49 -16.87 13.25 4.30
C GLN A 49 -15.86 13.91 5.27
N ASN A 50 -14.74 13.25 5.55
CA ASN A 50 -13.68 13.83 6.38
C ASN A 50 -13.08 15.11 5.75
N GLY A 51 -12.91 15.15 4.42
CA GLY A 51 -12.46 16.35 3.72
C GLY A 51 -13.45 17.52 3.79
N ILE A 52 -14.76 17.23 3.73
CA ILE A 52 -15.80 18.24 3.91
C ILE A 52 -15.82 18.76 5.36
N GLU A 53 -15.69 17.86 6.36
CA GLU A 53 -15.64 18.22 7.77
C GLU A 53 -14.37 19.02 8.13
N ALA A 54 -13.26 18.75 7.44
CA ALA A 54 -12.01 19.51 7.56
C ALA A 54 -12.00 20.81 6.72
N GLU A 55 -13.16 21.25 6.21
CA GLU A 55 -13.36 22.47 5.40
C GLU A 55 -12.51 22.51 4.09
N ALA A 56 -11.94 21.39 3.69
CA ALA A 56 -11.17 21.28 2.44
C ALA A 56 -12.05 21.34 1.16
N VAL A 57 -13.36 21.29 1.30
CA VAL A 57 -14.32 21.38 0.18
C VAL A 57 -15.17 22.64 0.33
N LYS A 58 -15.14 23.48 -0.71
CA LYS A 58 -15.97 24.69 -0.78
C LYS A 58 -16.96 24.57 -1.96
N VAL A 59 -18.15 25.08 -1.79
CA VAL A 59 -19.15 25.24 -2.87
C VAL A 59 -19.38 26.74 -3.06
N ASN A 60 -19.14 27.23 -4.26
CA ASN A 60 -19.18 28.66 -4.59
C ASN A 60 -18.36 29.52 -3.60
N GLY A 61 -17.20 28.98 -3.17
CA GLY A 61 -16.29 29.63 -2.22
C GLY A 61 -16.68 29.50 -0.74
N LEU A 62 -17.80 28.83 -0.41
CA LEU A 62 -18.28 28.69 0.98
C LEU A 62 -18.15 27.25 1.47
N THR A 63 -17.81 27.07 2.74
CA THR A 63 -17.83 25.77 3.42
C THR A 63 -19.28 25.31 3.61
N VAL A 64 -19.52 24.02 3.34
CA VAL A 64 -20.87 23.43 3.41
C VAL A 64 -20.82 22.05 4.05
N LYS A 65 -21.95 21.55 4.54
CA LYS A 65 -22.07 20.20 5.10
C LYS A 65 -22.12 19.14 4.00
N SER A 66 -21.71 17.91 4.33
CA SER A 66 -21.77 16.75 3.41
C SER A 66 -23.16 16.45 2.84
N SER A 67 -24.21 16.89 3.56
CA SER A 67 -25.62 16.79 3.13
C SER A 67 -26.09 17.88 2.17
N TYR A 68 -25.26 18.89 1.90
CA TYR A 68 -25.59 19.94 0.93
C TYR A 68 -26.05 19.32 -0.40
N LYS A 69 -27.12 19.85 -0.98
CA LYS A 69 -27.64 19.41 -2.27
C LYS A 69 -27.06 20.28 -3.36
N VAL A 70 -26.17 19.69 -4.14
CA VAL A 70 -25.55 20.34 -5.31
C VAL A 70 -26.63 20.79 -6.29
N LYS A 71 -26.54 22.04 -6.71
CA LYS A 71 -27.46 22.69 -7.65
C LYS A 71 -26.79 22.84 -9.02
N PRO A 72 -27.55 23.01 -10.08
CA PRO A 72 -26.99 23.38 -11.39
C PRO A 72 -26.06 24.59 -11.28
N MET A 73 -24.90 24.49 -11.96
CA MET A 73 -23.88 25.54 -12.02
C MET A 73 -23.12 25.79 -10.72
N ASP A 74 -23.33 25.02 -9.65
CA ASP A 74 -22.47 25.11 -8.46
C ASP A 74 -21.01 24.81 -8.84
N VAL A 75 -20.10 25.65 -8.35
CA VAL A 75 -18.67 25.47 -8.47
C VAL A 75 -18.16 24.83 -7.19
N ILE A 76 -17.75 23.58 -7.27
CA ILE A 76 -17.19 22.82 -6.14
C ILE A 76 -15.66 22.81 -6.26
N THR A 77 -14.96 23.29 -5.24
CA THR A 77 -13.49 23.28 -5.16
C THR A 77 -13.01 22.39 -4.02
N LEU A 78 -11.98 21.65 -4.27
CA LEU A 78 -11.26 20.87 -3.25
C LEU A 78 -9.87 21.49 -3.06
N LEU A 79 -9.60 21.96 -1.86
CA LEU A 79 -8.37 22.64 -1.46
C LEU A 79 -7.58 21.76 -0.50
N LEU A 80 -6.29 21.57 -0.74
CA LEU A 80 -5.41 20.81 0.15
C LEU A 80 -4.10 21.58 0.37
N PRO A 81 -3.43 21.41 1.54
CA PRO A 81 -2.20 22.12 1.87
C PRO A 81 -0.97 21.68 1.04
N GLN A 82 -1.12 20.74 0.13
CA GLN A 82 -0.06 20.29 -0.76
C GLN A 82 -0.47 20.59 -2.20
N ALA A 83 0.47 21.05 -3.02
CA ALA A 83 0.20 21.25 -4.43
C ALA A 83 -0.33 19.98 -5.11
N PRO A 84 -1.25 20.10 -6.09
CA PRO A 84 -1.69 18.97 -6.89
C PRO A 84 -0.44 18.30 -7.50
N ARG A 85 -0.35 16.99 -7.33
CA ARG A 85 0.75 16.24 -7.92
C ARG A 85 0.26 15.64 -9.22
N ASP A 86 1.04 15.84 -10.27
CA ASP A 86 0.90 15.03 -11.46
C ASP A 86 1.04 13.57 -11.04
N THR A 87 -0.03 12.80 -11.19
CA THR A 87 -0.03 11.36 -10.94
C THR A 87 0.54 10.59 -12.13
N GLU A 88 1.07 11.31 -13.13
CA GLU A 88 1.68 10.73 -14.30
C GLU A 88 2.92 9.92 -13.90
N ILE A 89 2.94 8.67 -14.34
CA ILE A 89 4.10 7.81 -14.13
C ILE A 89 5.16 8.17 -15.17
N ILE A 90 6.25 8.75 -14.70
CA ILE A 90 7.37 9.14 -15.56
C ILE A 90 8.14 7.87 -15.95
N PRO A 91 8.31 7.57 -17.25
CA PRO A 91 9.14 6.44 -17.69
C PRO A 91 10.61 6.65 -17.32
N GLU A 92 11.23 5.63 -16.72
CA GLU A 92 12.64 5.67 -16.34
C GLU A 92 13.40 4.45 -16.87
N ASN A 93 14.57 4.66 -17.46
CA ASN A 93 15.44 3.59 -17.96
C ASN A 93 16.15 2.87 -16.80
N ILE A 94 15.37 2.05 -16.09
CA ILE A 94 15.86 1.20 -14.99
C ILE A 94 15.91 -0.24 -15.48
N PRO A 95 17.06 -0.93 -15.38
CA PRO A 95 17.18 -2.33 -15.79
C PRO A 95 16.18 -3.22 -15.03
N LEU A 96 15.52 -4.12 -15.74
CA LEU A 96 14.61 -5.13 -15.21
C LEU A 96 15.26 -6.51 -15.26
N ASP A 97 15.27 -7.24 -14.16
CA ASP A 97 15.65 -8.65 -14.12
C ASP A 97 14.45 -9.51 -14.52
N ILE A 98 14.30 -9.74 -15.84
CA ILE A 98 13.18 -10.50 -16.43
C ILE A 98 13.54 -11.98 -16.41
N ILE A 99 12.78 -12.76 -15.63
CA ILE A 99 12.98 -14.21 -15.48
C ILE A 99 12.22 -14.99 -16.55
N TYR A 100 11.08 -14.47 -16.99
CA TYR A 100 10.25 -15.05 -18.04
C TYR A 100 9.44 -13.96 -18.73
N GLU A 101 9.24 -14.10 -20.01
CA GLU A 101 8.38 -13.24 -20.81
C GLU A 101 7.76 -13.98 -21.98
N ASP A 102 6.47 -13.74 -22.22
CA ASP A 102 5.76 -14.13 -23.43
C ASP A 102 4.88 -12.97 -23.94
N ASP A 103 3.95 -13.24 -24.84
CA ASP A 103 3.05 -12.22 -25.41
C ASP A 103 1.99 -11.74 -24.40
N VAL A 104 1.77 -12.48 -23.32
CA VAL A 104 0.63 -12.31 -22.40
C VAL A 104 1.05 -11.75 -21.06
N LEU A 105 2.20 -12.18 -20.51
CA LEU A 105 2.71 -11.78 -19.21
C LEU A 105 4.25 -11.76 -19.17
N LEU A 106 4.78 -11.14 -18.12
CA LEU A 106 6.18 -11.29 -17.78
C LEU A 106 6.36 -11.51 -16.26
N LEU A 107 7.45 -12.19 -15.89
CA LEU A 107 7.90 -12.35 -14.50
C LEU A 107 9.16 -11.52 -14.28
N VAL A 108 9.09 -10.59 -13.33
CA VAL A 108 10.23 -9.75 -12.94
C VAL A 108 10.70 -10.16 -11.56
N ASN A 109 12.00 -10.35 -11.38
CA ASN A 109 12.63 -10.49 -10.09
C ASN A 109 12.96 -9.10 -9.54
N LYS A 110 12.09 -8.58 -8.67
CA LYS A 110 12.29 -7.25 -8.07
C LYS A 110 13.43 -7.28 -7.07
N PRO A 111 14.42 -6.37 -7.17
CA PRO A 111 15.45 -6.23 -6.14
C PRO A 111 14.85 -5.68 -4.82
N THR A 112 15.58 -5.90 -3.73
CA THR A 112 15.34 -5.18 -2.46
C THR A 112 15.58 -3.67 -2.63
N GLY A 113 14.93 -2.85 -1.84
CA GLY A 113 15.03 -1.39 -1.89
C GLY A 113 14.18 -0.71 -2.96
N MET A 114 13.65 -1.46 -3.94
CA MET A 114 12.78 -0.93 -4.99
C MET A 114 11.31 -0.97 -4.57
N VAL A 115 10.62 0.16 -4.66
CA VAL A 115 9.16 0.24 -4.48
C VAL A 115 8.46 -0.19 -5.77
N VAL A 116 7.34 -0.88 -5.65
CA VAL A 116 6.59 -1.34 -6.84
C VAL A 116 5.88 -0.18 -7.54
N HIS A 117 5.25 0.72 -6.79
CA HIS A 117 4.44 1.81 -7.33
C HIS A 117 4.73 3.10 -6.57
N PRO A 118 4.75 4.29 -7.22
CA PRO A 118 4.99 5.56 -6.56
C PRO A 118 4.13 5.74 -5.31
N ALA A 119 4.77 6.18 -4.23
CA ALA A 119 4.16 6.42 -2.94
C ALA A 119 4.91 7.57 -2.24
N PHE A 120 4.36 8.04 -1.11
CA PHE A 120 4.99 9.09 -0.33
C PHE A 120 6.47 8.77 -0.04
N GLY A 121 7.37 9.70 -0.39
CA GLY A 121 8.82 9.55 -0.25
C GLY A 121 9.52 8.68 -1.32
N ASN A 122 8.78 8.09 -2.27
CA ASN A 122 9.33 7.27 -3.36
C ASN A 122 8.50 7.49 -4.64
N TRP A 123 8.69 8.62 -5.30
CA TRP A 123 7.90 9.02 -6.47
C TRP A 123 8.50 8.54 -7.79
N THR A 124 9.79 8.30 -7.79
CA THR A 124 10.64 7.87 -8.91
C THR A 124 11.42 6.62 -8.51
N GLY A 125 12.12 6.00 -9.44
CA GLY A 125 12.91 4.79 -9.17
C GLY A 125 12.08 3.56 -8.84
N THR A 126 10.80 3.52 -9.20
CA THR A 126 9.91 2.40 -8.88
C THR A 126 9.84 1.38 -10.02
N LEU A 127 9.38 0.17 -9.70
CA LEU A 127 9.19 -0.87 -10.71
C LEU A 127 8.28 -0.38 -11.86
N ILE A 128 7.21 0.36 -11.53
CA ILE A 128 6.28 0.85 -12.56
C ILE A 128 6.94 1.88 -13.48
N ASN A 129 7.85 2.75 -12.98
CA ASN A 129 8.61 3.67 -13.83
C ASN A 129 9.46 2.93 -14.86
N ALA A 130 10.10 1.80 -14.44
CA ALA A 130 10.84 0.93 -15.34
C ALA A 130 9.92 0.23 -16.34
N LEU A 131 8.78 -0.31 -15.89
CA LEU A 131 7.83 -1.03 -16.74
C LEU A 131 7.27 -0.15 -17.86
N VAL A 132 6.87 1.09 -17.56
CA VAL A 132 6.34 2.02 -18.58
C VAL A 132 7.41 2.52 -19.54
N TYR A 133 8.68 2.47 -19.16
CA TYR A 133 9.81 2.74 -20.06
C TYR A 133 10.03 1.60 -21.05
N HIS A 134 10.02 0.35 -20.55
CA HIS A 134 10.32 -0.82 -21.38
C HIS A 134 9.12 -1.31 -22.22
N PHE A 135 7.90 -0.96 -21.81
CA PHE A 135 6.66 -1.45 -22.43
C PHE A 135 5.69 -0.30 -22.69
N GLN A 136 5.41 0.00 -23.94
CA GLN A 136 4.58 1.16 -24.35
C GLN A 136 3.08 0.98 -24.11
N ASN A 137 2.56 -0.27 -24.06
CA ASN A 137 1.13 -0.57 -24.10
C ASN A 137 0.70 -1.57 -23.00
N LEU A 138 1.16 -1.36 -21.77
CA LEU A 138 0.69 -2.19 -20.67
C LEU A 138 -0.78 -1.89 -20.35
N PRO A 139 -1.60 -2.92 -20.09
CA PRO A 139 -3.01 -2.74 -19.80
C PRO A 139 -3.21 -2.00 -18.47
N VAL A 140 -4.21 -1.12 -18.46
CA VAL A 140 -4.65 -0.43 -17.24
C VAL A 140 -5.91 -1.10 -16.70
N GLY A 141 -5.85 -1.66 -15.50
CA GLY A 141 -6.99 -2.37 -14.92
C GLY A 141 -8.16 -1.45 -14.56
N ARG A 142 -9.28 -2.04 -14.13
CA ARG A 142 -10.50 -1.34 -13.70
C ARG A 142 -10.29 -0.30 -12.59
N SER A 143 -9.18 -0.37 -11.89
CA SER A 143 -8.83 0.61 -10.85
C SER A 143 -8.38 1.97 -11.41
N GLY A 144 -8.40 2.13 -12.74
CA GLY A 144 -8.03 3.36 -13.41
C GLY A 144 -6.52 3.60 -13.44
N GLU A 145 -6.17 4.74 -13.92
CA GLU A 145 -4.85 5.26 -14.20
C GLU A 145 -3.80 4.99 -13.11
N GLY A 146 -2.60 4.65 -13.54
CA GLY A 146 -1.42 4.65 -12.70
C GLY A 146 -0.89 3.27 -12.25
N ARG A 147 -1.46 2.14 -12.72
CA ARG A 147 -0.95 0.79 -12.41
C ARG A 147 -0.88 -0.13 -13.61
N PRO A 148 -0.29 0.30 -14.75
CA PRO A 148 -0.25 -0.52 -15.94
C PRO A 148 0.44 -1.86 -15.66
N GLY A 149 -0.23 -2.97 -16.03
CA GLY A 149 0.25 -4.34 -15.89
C GLY A 149 0.30 -4.90 -14.47
N LEU A 150 0.16 -4.09 -13.43
CA LEU A 150 0.32 -4.54 -12.05
C LEU A 150 -0.96 -5.17 -11.48
N VAL A 151 -0.86 -6.44 -11.08
CA VAL A 151 -1.94 -7.20 -10.43
C VAL A 151 -1.70 -7.45 -8.94
N HIS A 152 -0.46 -7.30 -8.48
CA HIS A 152 -0.07 -7.42 -7.06
C HIS A 152 1.16 -6.58 -6.74
N ARG A 153 1.59 -6.64 -5.49
CA ARG A 153 2.79 -5.93 -5.00
C ARG A 153 3.46 -6.71 -3.89
N ILE A 154 4.76 -6.47 -3.72
CA ILE A 154 5.54 -6.85 -2.54
C ILE A 154 6.15 -5.58 -1.92
N ASP A 155 6.61 -5.66 -0.69
CA ASP A 155 7.18 -4.51 0.04
C ASP A 155 8.49 -4.02 -0.60
N LYS A 156 8.90 -2.79 -0.27
CA LYS A 156 10.14 -2.16 -0.75
C LYS A 156 11.35 -3.06 -0.56
N ASP A 157 11.51 -3.58 0.66
CA ASP A 157 12.69 -4.35 1.05
C ASP A 157 12.51 -5.87 0.86
N THR A 158 11.40 -6.30 0.31
CA THR A 158 11.19 -7.67 -0.14
C THR A 158 11.66 -7.82 -1.59
N SER A 159 12.52 -8.77 -1.84
CA SER A 159 12.93 -9.20 -3.18
C SER A 159 12.09 -10.38 -3.67
N GLY A 160 12.10 -10.63 -4.98
CA GLY A 160 11.49 -11.81 -5.57
C GLY A 160 10.52 -11.51 -6.71
N LEU A 161 9.80 -12.54 -7.12
CA LEU A 161 9.03 -12.54 -8.35
C LEU A 161 7.73 -11.72 -8.24
N LEU A 162 7.52 -10.90 -9.27
CA LEU A 162 6.23 -10.29 -9.57
C LEU A 162 5.77 -10.70 -10.97
N VAL A 163 4.49 -11.03 -11.08
CA VAL A 163 3.84 -11.22 -12.37
C VAL A 163 3.25 -9.90 -12.86
N ILE A 164 3.54 -9.57 -14.10
CA ILE A 164 3.06 -8.38 -14.78
C ILE A 164 2.23 -8.81 -15.99
N ALA A 165 1.03 -8.29 -16.10
CA ALA A 165 0.16 -8.56 -17.24
C ALA A 165 0.56 -7.67 -18.43
N LYS A 166 0.67 -8.26 -19.64
CA LYS A 166 0.93 -7.53 -20.89
C LYS A 166 -0.35 -7.32 -21.72
N THR A 167 -1.43 -8.03 -21.39
CA THR A 167 -2.73 -7.93 -22.06
C THR A 167 -3.86 -7.71 -21.07
N GLU A 168 -4.97 -7.09 -21.50
CA GLU A 168 -6.19 -6.91 -20.70
C GLU A 168 -6.77 -8.25 -20.20
N PHE A 169 -6.68 -9.29 -21.04
CA PHE A 169 -7.10 -10.64 -20.67
C PHE A 169 -6.29 -11.16 -19.48
N ALA A 170 -4.96 -11.10 -19.59
CA ALA A 170 -4.06 -11.54 -18.52
C ALA A 170 -4.30 -10.73 -17.23
N MET A 171 -4.46 -9.42 -17.37
CA MET A 171 -4.73 -8.55 -16.23
C MET A 171 -6.01 -8.94 -15.49
N THR A 172 -7.08 -9.17 -16.21
CA THR A 172 -8.37 -9.57 -15.64
C THR A 172 -8.28 -10.95 -14.99
N PHE A 173 -7.64 -11.89 -15.67
CA PHE A 173 -7.51 -13.28 -15.20
C PHE A 173 -6.63 -13.38 -13.95
N LEU A 174 -5.46 -12.73 -13.96
CA LEU A 174 -4.55 -12.72 -12.82
C LEU A 174 -5.15 -11.94 -11.63
N ALA A 175 -5.75 -10.77 -11.88
CA ALA A 175 -6.42 -10.01 -10.82
C ALA A 175 -7.52 -10.83 -10.14
N LYS A 176 -8.27 -11.65 -10.90
CA LYS A 176 -9.25 -12.57 -10.34
C LYS A 176 -8.60 -13.63 -9.46
N GLN A 177 -7.50 -14.25 -9.87
CA GLN A 177 -6.79 -15.25 -9.05
C GLN A 177 -6.27 -14.64 -7.74
N PHE A 178 -5.75 -13.40 -7.76
CA PHE A 178 -5.34 -12.70 -6.54
C PHE A 178 -6.53 -12.36 -5.65
N SER A 179 -7.67 -11.97 -6.22
CA SER A 179 -8.90 -11.68 -5.48
C SER A 179 -9.51 -12.92 -4.85
N ASP A 180 -9.57 -14.01 -5.59
CA ASP A 180 -10.15 -15.29 -5.15
C ASP A 180 -9.17 -16.10 -4.29
N HIS A 181 -7.94 -15.60 -4.11
CA HIS A 181 -6.87 -16.25 -3.35
C HIS A 181 -6.49 -17.64 -3.86
N THR A 182 -6.65 -17.88 -5.16
CA THR A 182 -6.32 -19.18 -5.80
C THR A 182 -4.87 -19.29 -6.25
N ILE A 183 -4.16 -18.15 -6.34
CA ILE A 183 -2.74 -18.12 -6.69
C ILE A 183 -1.87 -18.50 -5.49
N GLU A 184 -1.03 -19.51 -5.64
CA GLU A 184 -0.09 -19.91 -4.60
C GLU A 184 1.09 -18.94 -4.52
N ARG A 185 1.38 -18.46 -3.31
CA ARG A 185 2.47 -17.51 -3.03
C ARG A 185 3.35 -18.06 -1.93
N THR A 186 4.60 -18.34 -2.28
CA THR A 186 5.60 -18.82 -1.34
C THR A 186 6.66 -17.74 -1.11
N TYR A 187 6.95 -17.49 0.16
CA TYR A 187 8.00 -16.58 0.60
C TYR A 187 8.97 -17.32 1.51
N ASN A 188 10.24 -17.01 1.40
CA ASN A 188 11.24 -17.43 2.38
C ASN A 188 11.59 -16.23 3.26
N ALA A 189 11.65 -16.46 4.56
CA ALA A 189 12.02 -15.43 5.52
C ALA A 189 13.04 -15.97 6.52
N LEU A 190 14.02 -15.15 6.86
CA LEU A 190 14.93 -15.41 7.97
C LEU A 190 14.36 -14.69 9.19
N VAL A 191 14.02 -15.45 10.25
CA VAL A 191 13.42 -14.92 11.47
C VAL A 191 14.33 -15.14 12.66
N TRP A 192 14.22 -14.29 13.68
CA TRP A 192 14.95 -14.46 14.92
C TRP A 192 14.42 -15.65 15.74
N GLY A 193 15.34 -16.41 16.31
CA GLY A 193 15.05 -17.59 17.13
C GLY A 193 14.57 -18.76 16.31
N GLU A 194 13.99 -19.74 17.01
CA GLU A 194 13.40 -20.94 16.45
C GLU A 194 11.92 -20.97 16.88
N PRO A 195 10.97 -20.95 15.94
CA PRO A 195 9.55 -21.11 16.26
C PRO A 195 9.32 -22.43 16.99
N LYS A 196 8.53 -22.39 18.07
CA LYS A 196 8.27 -23.57 18.92
C LYS A 196 7.72 -24.75 18.12
N ASP A 197 6.82 -24.46 17.19
CA ASP A 197 6.24 -25.45 16.32
C ASP A 197 6.90 -25.41 14.95
N TYR A 198 7.29 -26.57 14.43
CA TYR A 198 7.93 -26.69 13.12
C TYR A 198 7.06 -26.15 11.99
N LYS A 199 5.74 -26.29 12.10
CA LYS A 199 4.72 -25.72 11.22
C LYS A 199 3.65 -25.06 12.05
N GLY A 200 3.13 -23.94 11.56
CA GLY A 200 2.05 -23.23 12.22
C GLY A 200 1.27 -22.34 11.30
N THR A 201 0.16 -21.83 11.81
CA THR A 201 -0.68 -20.86 11.14
C THR A 201 -0.88 -19.66 12.05
N VAL A 202 -0.59 -18.47 11.52
CA VAL A 202 -0.86 -17.21 12.21
C VAL A 202 -2.04 -16.53 11.55
N THR A 203 -3.04 -16.21 12.35
CA THR A 203 -4.27 -15.53 11.90
C THR A 203 -4.50 -14.28 12.75
N GLY A 204 -5.14 -13.27 12.17
CA GLY A 204 -5.53 -12.06 12.89
C GLY A 204 -6.03 -11.01 11.90
N HIS A 205 -6.43 -9.84 12.40
CA HIS A 205 -6.81 -8.72 11.56
C HIS A 205 -5.65 -7.72 11.52
N ILE A 206 -5.07 -7.50 10.33
CA ILE A 206 -3.96 -6.59 10.14
C ILE A 206 -4.51 -5.20 9.81
N GLY A 207 -4.21 -4.25 10.67
CA GLY A 207 -4.58 -2.84 10.54
C GLY A 207 -3.40 -1.91 10.82
N ARG A 208 -3.56 -0.63 10.48
CA ARG A 208 -2.54 0.39 10.76
C ARG A 208 -2.40 0.58 12.27
N SER A 209 -1.17 0.58 12.79
CA SER A 209 -0.93 0.84 14.21
C SER A 209 -1.41 2.23 14.60
N ALA A 210 -2.07 2.31 15.75
CA ALA A 210 -2.47 3.58 16.34
C ALA A 210 -1.26 4.37 16.93
N LYS A 211 -0.16 3.67 17.22
CA LYS A 211 1.04 4.25 17.84
C LYS A 211 2.09 4.70 16.82
N ASP A 212 2.28 3.94 15.77
CA ASP A 212 3.25 4.25 14.70
C ASP A 212 2.65 3.91 13.33
N ARG A 213 2.36 4.92 12.54
CA ARG A 213 1.75 4.76 11.21
C ARG A 213 2.61 3.99 10.21
N ARG A 214 3.89 3.75 10.48
CA ARG A 214 4.79 2.92 9.65
C ARG A 214 4.56 1.43 9.87
N VAL A 215 3.96 1.05 11.00
CA VAL A 215 3.74 -0.32 11.45
C VAL A 215 2.30 -0.76 11.17
N MET A 216 2.12 -2.03 10.88
CA MET A 216 0.83 -2.71 10.88
C MET A 216 0.75 -3.57 12.13
N ASP A 217 -0.30 -3.41 12.92
CA ASP A 217 -0.58 -4.19 14.12
C ASP A 217 -1.60 -5.29 13.84
N ILE A 218 -1.61 -6.29 14.71
CA ILE A 218 -2.61 -7.36 14.70
C ILE A 218 -3.67 -7.06 15.76
N TYR A 219 -4.93 -7.10 15.34
CA TYR A 219 -6.11 -6.90 16.17
C TYR A 219 -6.86 -8.24 16.27
N ASP A 220 -6.59 -8.99 17.31
CA ASP A 220 -7.15 -10.35 17.50
C ASP A 220 -8.66 -10.32 17.72
N ASP A 221 -9.17 -9.23 18.27
CA ASP A 221 -10.60 -8.98 18.50
C ASP A 221 -11.37 -8.57 17.22
N GLY A 222 -10.67 -8.38 16.10
CA GLY A 222 -11.28 -7.93 14.86
C GLY A 222 -11.81 -6.49 14.87
N SER A 223 -11.48 -5.70 15.90
CA SER A 223 -11.95 -4.32 16.04
C SER A 223 -11.47 -3.40 14.91
N GLN A 224 -10.31 -3.70 14.34
CA GLN A 224 -9.69 -2.95 13.24
C GLN A 224 -8.98 -3.89 12.27
N GLY A 225 -8.69 -3.37 11.07
CA GLY A 225 -7.91 -4.08 10.08
C GLY A 225 -8.71 -5.04 9.21
N LYS A 226 -7.99 -5.91 8.51
CA LYS A 226 -8.56 -6.91 7.60
C LYS A 226 -8.00 -8.28 7.93
N HIS A 227 -8.82 -9.29 7.88
CA HIS A 227 -8.43 -10.67 8.11
C HIS A 227 -7.22 -11.07 7.26
N ALA A 228 -6.27 -11.76 7.91
CA ALA A 228 -5.02 -12.21 7.33
C ALA A 228 -4.66 -13.61 7.84
N VAL A 229 -4.13 -14.45 6.95
CA VAL A 229 -3.69 -15.81 7.26
C VAL A 229 -2.33 -16.08 6.63
N THR A 230 -1.38 -16.51 7.45
CA THR A 230 -0.04 -16.95 7.03
C THR A 230 0.25 -18.33 7.60
N HIS A 231 0.52 -19.29 6.73
CA HIS A 231 1.07 -20.58 7.12
C HIS A 231 2.58 -20.51 7.06
N TYR A 232 3.26 -21.05 8.06
CA TYR A 232 4.71 -21.14 8.05
C TYR A 232 5.21 -22.56 8.32
N GLU A 233 6.40 -22.85 7.80
CA GLU A 233 7.14 -24.08 8.02
C GLU A 233 8.63 -23.74 8.20
N THR A 234 9.26 -24.23 9.26
CA THR A 234 10.69 -24.08 9.48
C THR A 234 11.45 -24.98 8.52
N ILE A 235 12.15 -24.37 7.55
CA ILE A 235 12.97 -25.12 6.58
C ILE A 235 14.27 -25.56 7.26
N LYS A 236 14.92 -24.62 7.98
CA LYS A 236 16.22 -24.88 8.60
C LYS A 236 16.42 -24.00 9.82
N PRO A 237 16.50 -24.57 11.02
CA PRO A 237 16.97 -23.86 12.19
C PRO A 237 18.48 -23.60 12.09
N LEU A 238 18.89 -22.42 12.53
CA LEU A 238 20.27 -21.98 12.63
C LEU A 238 20.54 -21.55 14.08
N ARG A 239 21.79 -21.15 14.41
CA ARG A 239 22.16 -20.88 15.81
C ARG A 239 21.30 -19.80 16.50
N TYR A 240 20.96 -18.73 15.81
CA TYR A 240 20.23 -17.58 16.36
C TYR A 240 19.00 -17.19 15.56
N VAL A 241 18.83 -17.75 14.39
CA VAL A 241 17.76 -17.46 13.43
C VAL A 241 17.26 -18.75 12.82
N SER A 242 16.10 -18.71 12.21
CA SER A 242 15.55 -19.84 11.44
C SER A 242 15.14 -19.36 10.05
N LEU A 243 15.46 -20.16 9.05
CA LEU A 243 14.90 -20.01 7.72
C LEU A 243 13.53 -20.67 7.71
N ILE A 244 12.50 -19.88 7.43
CA ILE A 244 11.13 -20.35 7.33
C ILE A 244 10.57 -20.14 5.92
N LYS A 245 9.66 -21.01 5.52
CA LYS A 245 8.81 -20.87 4.35
C LYS A 245 7.46 -20.35 4.80
N CYS A 246 6.93 -19.33 4.14
CA CYS A 246 5.62 -18.77 4.40
C CYS A 246 4.72 -18.93 3.16
N ASN A 247 3.52 -19.48 3.34
CA ASN A 247 2.47 -19.52 2.33
C ASN A 247 1.31 -18.60 2.77
N LEU A 248 0.86 -17.75 1.87
CA LEU A 248 -0.11 -16.70 2.17
C LEU A 248 -1.47 -17.02 1.56
N GLU A 249 -2.53 -17.11 2.38
CA GLU A 249 -3.91 -17.07 1.86
C GLU A 249 -4.31 -15.64 1.49
N THR A 250 -3.87 -14.64 2.26
CA THR A 250 -4.18 -13.22 2.04
C THR A 250 -2.90 -12.43 1.71
N GLY A 251 -3.02 -11.20 1.20
CA GLY A 251 -1.89 -10.33 0.88
C GLY A 251 -2.03 -8.95 1.50
N ARG A 252 -1.99 -8.84 2.84
CA ARG A 252 -2.06 -7.55 3.54
C ARG A 252 -0.69 -6.89 3.59
N THR A 253 -0.68 -5.57 3.68
CA THR A 253 0.56 -4.80 3.84
C THR A 253 1.36 -5.31 5.03
N HIS A 254 2.65 -5.57 4.85
CA HIS A 254 3.58 -6.09 5.86
C HIS A 254 3.13 -7.39 6.55
N GLN A 255 2.30 -8.21 5.88
CA GLN A 255 1.64 -9.35 6.54
C GLN A 255 2.60 -10.32 7.22
N ILE A 256 3.61 -10.83 6.51
CA ILE A 256 4.58 -11.77 7.11
C ILE A 256 5.35 -11.08 8.24
N ARG A 257 5.73 -9.83 8.06
CA ARG A 257 6.49 -9.04 9.05
C ARG A 257 5.72 -8.89 10.36
N ALA A 258 4.44 -8.47 10.26
CA ALA A 258 3.55 -8.31 11.42
C ALA A 258 3.23 -9.66 12.09
N HIS A 259 2.93 -10.70 11.32
CA HIS A 259 2.64 -12.03 11.84
C HIS A 259 3.85 -12.64 12.57
N MET A 260 5.05 -12.54 11.99
CA MET A 260 6.26 -13.09 12.62
C MET A 260 6.63 -12.31 13.88
N GLN A 261 6.49 -11.00 13.89
CA GLN A 261 6.66 -10.20 15.11
C GLN A 261 5.64 -10.60 16.20
N HIS A 262 4.39 -10.78 15.83
CA HIS A 262 3.30 -11.14 16.77
C HIS A 262 3.57 -12.45 17.50
N ILE A 263 4.12 -13.45 16.81
CA ILE A 263 4.49 -14.72 17.45
C ILE A 263 5.89 -14.72 18.11
N GLY A 264 6.53 -13.53 18.20
CA GLY A 264 7.82 -13.35 18.88
C GLY A 264 9.05 -13.70 18.04
N HIS A 265 8.90 -13.90 16.74
CA HIS A 265 9.97 -14.24 15.80
C HIS A 265 10.08 -13.21 14.67
N PRO A 266 10.43 -11.92 14.95
CA PRO A 266 10.49 -10.89 13.93
C PRO A 266 11.50 -11.26 12.84
N ILE A 267 11.29 -10.74 11.64
CA ILE A 267 12.19 -10.96 10.50
C ILE A 267 13.57 -10.37 10.85
N PHE A 268 14.61 -11.12 10.56
CA PHE A 268 15.98 -10.72 10.77
C PHE A 268 16.30 -9.39 10.07
N ASN A 269 16.90 -8.46 10.81
CA ASN A 269 17.26 -7.12 10.36
C ASN A 269 16.08 -6.22 9.91
N ASP A 270 14.86 -6.54 10.30
CA ASP A 270 13.72 -5.66 10.05
C ASP A 270 13.71 -4.49 11.04
N GLN A 271 14.09 -3.30 10.57
CA GLN A 271 14.24 -2.10 11.40
C GLN A 271 12.91 -1.58 11.94
N VAL A 272 11.80 -1.90 11.27
CA VAL A 272 10.47 -1.40 11.63
C VAL A 272 9.78 -2.31 12.64
N TYR A 273 9.94 -3.62 12.50
CA TYR A 273 9.28 -4.63 13.34
C TYR A 273 10.18 -5.21 14.44
N GLY A 274 11.30 -4.54 14.75
CA GLY A 274 12.17 -4.89 15.88
C GLY A 274 13.17 -5.99 15.59
N GLY A 275 13.28 -6.46 14.36
CA GLY A 275 14.24 -7.47 13.94
C GLY A 275 15.71 -7.02 13.97
N GLU A 276 15.95 -5.72 14.10
CA GLU A 276 17.28 -5.12 14.24
C GLU A 276 17.87 -5.31 15.65
N LYS A 277 17.00 -5.43 16.67
CA LYS A 277 17.39 -5.47 18.09
C LYS A 277 16.87 -6.72 18.77
N PHE A 278 17.51 -7.85 18.52
CA PHE A 278 17.20 -9.06 19.26
C PHE A 278 18.27 -9.35 20.29
N TYR A 279 17.88 -9.46 21.56
CA TYR A 279 18.78 -9.85 22.65
C TYR A 279 18.75 -11.36 22.81
N VAL A 280 19.89 -12.00 22.67
CA VAL A 280 20.04 -13.40 23.08
C VAL A 280 20.20 -13.42 24.60
N ALA A 281 19.32 -14.11 25.31
CA ALA A 281 19.38 -14.24 26.76
C ALA A 281 20.76 -14.79 27.18
N GLY A 282 21.46 -14.07 28.07
CA GLY A 282 22.78 -14.45 28.60
C GLY A 282 23.98 -13.84 27.86
N GLN A 283 23.79 -13.01 26.83
CA GLN A 283 24.90 -12.25 26.25
C GLN A 283 24.75 -10.75 26.53
N PRO A 284 25.77 -10.07 27.10
CA PRO A 284 25.75 -8.62 27.27
C PRO A 284 25.96 -7.94 25.90
N GLY A 285 24.96 -7.23 25.43
CA GLY A 285 25.02 -6.42 24.21
C GLY A 285 24.13 -6.93 23.09
N ALA A 286 23.54 -6.01 22.35
CA ALA A 286 22.82 -6.32 21.13
C ALA A 286 23.80 -6.81 20.07
N LEU A 287 23.59 -7.99 19.51
CA LEU A 287 24.26 -8.40 18.27
C LEU A 287 23.76 -7.47 17.16
N ARG A 288 24.50 -6.41 16.88
CA ARG A 288 24.36 -5.64 15.65
C ARG A 288 25.07 -6.43 14.55
N PHE A 289 24.30 -6.98 13.64
CA PHE A 289 24.85 -7.46 12.38
C PHE A 289 24.89 -6.29 11.40
N LEU A 290 26.06 -5.99 10.91
CA LEU A 290 26.31 -5.06 9.82
C LEU A 290 25.83 -5.64 8.50
#